data_b29d717a792a06301b31fcc32b41b1a4
#
_entry.id   b29d717a792a06301b31fcc32b41b1a4
#
_cell.length_a   1.000
_cell.length_b   1.000
_cell.length_c   1.000
_cell.angle_alpha   90.00
_cell.angle_beta   90.00
_cell.angle_gamma   90.00
#
_symmetry.space_group_name_H-M   'P 1'
#
loop_
_entity.id
_entity.type
_entity.pdbx_description
1 polymer ?
#
loop_
_entity_poly.entity_id
_entity_poly.type
_entity_poly.pdbx_seq_one_letter_code
_entity_poly.pdbx_strand_id
1 'polypeptide(L)'
;MKHKESNLQQRCISYFRHLWPEYALLFFSVPNGGKRNKREAAILKAEGMLKGVADTLLLVPAQGFHGLAIEFKKEDKDYDIDGNIIIEKKTYQEKEQKEWQKAVEAQNYKYVVIRDRDEFDQLIDWYLGKRY
;
A
#
# COMPACT_ATOMS: atom_id res chain seq x y z
N MET A 1 12.60 0.98 9.80
CA MET A 1 11.46 0.17 9.34
C MET A 1 10.42 1.00 8.64
N LYS A 2 9.76 1.89 9.33
CA LYS A 2 8.81 2.82 8.68
C LYS A 2 9.45 3.62 7.55
N HIS A 3 10.73 3.98 7.67
CA HIS A 3 11.45 4.73 6.64
C HIS A 3 11.63 3.96 5.34
N LYS A 4 11.87 2.65 5.39
CA LYS A 4 12.02 1.82 4.18
C LYS A 4 10.71 1.71 3.42
N GLU A 5 9.61 1.46 4.11
CA GLU A 5 8.28 1.40 3.51
C GLU A 5 7.87 2.76 2.96
N SER A 6 8.11 3.83 3.73
CA SER A 6 7.84 5.20 3.30
C SER A 6 8.65 5.58 2.07
N ASN A 7 9.93 5.22 2.02
CA ASN A 7 10.79 5.50 0.85
C ASN A 7 10.30 4.75 -0.39
N LEU A 8 9.90 3.50 -0.24
CA LEU A 8 9.34 2.72 -1.33
C LEU A 8 8.06 3.38 -1.85
N GLN A 9 7.14 3.72 -0.96
CA GLN A 9 5.90 4.38 -1.32
C GLN A 9 6.14 5.70 -2.05
N GLN A 10 7.03 6.54 -1.53
CA GLN A 10 7.36 7.84 -2.16
C GLN A 10 7.88 7.66 -3.58
N ARG A 11 8.77 6.70 -3.79
CA ARG A 11 9.32 6.44 -5.13
C ARG A 11 8.25 5.93 -6.08
N CYS A 12 7.39 5.04 -5.63
CA CYS A 12 6.30 4.52 -6.45
C CYS A 12 5.30 5.62 -6.82
N ILE A 13 4.91 6.47 -5.87
CA ILE A 13 4.01 7.60 -6.12
C ILE A 13 4.62 8.57 -7.13
N SER A 14 5.87 8.96 -6.90
CA SER A 14 6.57 9.91 -7.77
C SER A 14 6.68 9.39 -9.20
N TYR A 15 7.10 8.13 -9.34
CA TYR A 15 7.23 7.49 -10.65
C TYR A 15 5.90 7.37 -11.37
N PHE A 16 4.87 6.95 -10.66
CA PHE A 16 3.52 6.84 -11.22
C PHE A 16 3.03 8.19 -11.76
N ARG A 17 3.16 9.24 -10.96
CA ARG A 17 2.71 10.57 -11.35
C ARG A 17 3.47 11.12 -12.55
N HIS A 18 4.72 10.72 -12.68
CA HIS A 18 5.53 11.09 -13.85
C HIS A 18 5.06 10.37 -15.11
N LEU A 19 4.80 9.08 -15.05
CA LEU A 19 4.38 8.28 -16.21
C LEU A 19 2.89 8.44 -16.55
N TRP A 20 2.07 8.69 -15.54
CA TRP A 20 0.61 8.77 -15.68
C TRP A 20 0.09 10.10 -15.14
N PRO A 21 0.52 11.23 -15.73
CA PRO A 21 0.11 12.54 -15.20
C PRO A 21 -1.40 12.76 -15.24
N GLU A 22 -2.11 12.13 -16.16
CA GLU A 22 -3.57 12.20 -16.24
C GLU A 22 -4.26 11.59 -15.02
N TYR A 23 -3.58 10.70 -14.28
CA TYR A 23 -4.12 10.05 -13.10
C TYR A 23 -3.45 10.49 -11.80
N ALA A 24 -2.65 11.55 -11.86
CA ALA A 24 -1.88 12.01 -10.71
C ALA A 24 -2.75 12.35 -9.48
N LEU A 25 -3.94 12.88 -9.70
CA LEU A 25 -4.87 13.21 -8.62
C LEU A 25 -5.65 12.00 -8.09
N LEU A 26 -5.56 10.88 -8.79
CA LEU A 26 -6.34 9.68 -8.47
C LEU A 26 -5.52 8.61 -7.76
N PHE A 27 -4.22 8.83 -7.58
CA PHE A 27 -3.35 7.96 -6.81
C PHE A 27 -2.77 8.74 -5.63
N PHE A 28 -3.20 8.39 -4.42
CA PHE A 28 -2.89 9.17 -3.22
C PHE A 28 -2.80 8.30 -1.98
N SER A 29 -2.15 8.82 -0.96
CA SER A 29 -2.02 8.13 0.32
C SER A 29 -3.24 8.34 1.20
N VAL A 30 -3.51 7.34 2.04
CA VAL A 30 -4.52 7.42 3.09
C VAL A 30 -3.76 7.39 4.43
N PRO A 31 -3.49 8.55 5.05
CA PRO A 31 -2.77 8.58 6.31
C PRO A 31 -3.59 7.89 7.39
N ASN A 32 -3.01 6.87 7.99
CA ASN A 32 -3.72 5.96 8.88
C ASN A 32 -2.91 5.65 10.13
N GLY A 33 -1.71 6.19 10.21
CA GLY A 33 -0.80 5.96 11.30
C GLY A 33 -0.27 7.25 11.90
N GLY A 34 0.65 7.09 12.83
CA GLY A 34 1.33 8.19 13.48
C GLY A 34 0.90 8.32 14.94
N LYS A 35 1.78 8.98 15.69
CA LYS A 35 1.53 9.21 17.11
C LYS A 35 0.50 10.33 17.28
N ARG A 36 -0.56 10.01 17.97
CA ARG A 36 -1.60 10.97 18.33
C ARG A 36 -1.97 10.78 19.78
N ASN A 37 -2.35 11.86 20.46
CA ASN A 37 -2.88 11.74 21.80
C ASN A 37 -4.26 11.09 21.75
N LYS A 38 -4.75 10.65 22.91
CA LYS A 38 -6.03 9.94 23.00
C LYS A 38 -7.22 10.78 22.51
N ARG A 39 -7.18 12.08 22.75
CA ARG A 39 -8.26 12.99 22.33
C ARG A 39 -8.31 13.10 20.80
N GLU A 40 -7.15 13.32 20.17
CA GLU A 40 -7.06 13.39 18.70
C GLU A 40 -7.48 12.08 18.05
N ALA A 41 -7.00 10.96 18.59
CA ALA A 41 -7.35 9.64 18.08
C ALA A 41 -8.85 9.39 18.17
N ALA A 42 -9.48 9.77 19.28
CA ALA A 42 -10.91 9.60 19.45
C ALA A 42 -11.72 10.46 18.46
N ILE A 43 -11.28 11.70 18.24
CA ILE A 43 -11.92 12.58 17.27
C ILE A 43 -11.83 12.01 15.86
N LEU A 44 -10.63 11.58 15.43
CA LEU A 44 -10.42 11.02 14.10
C LEU A 44 -11.23 9.74 13.89
N LYS A 45 -11.29 8.89 14.92
CA LYS A 45 -12.10 7.69 14.86
C LYS A 45 -13.59 8.02 14.70
N ALA A 46 -14.08 9.01 15.45
CA ALA A 46 -15.46 9.47 15.35
C ALA A 46 -15.76 10.06 13.98
N GLU A 47 -14.77 10.67 13.34
CA GLU A 47 -14.89 11.21 11.98
C GLU A 47 -14.83 10.14 10.89
N GLY A 48 -14.59 8.89 11.24
CA GLY A 48 -14.61 7.79 10.29
C GLY A 48 -13.26 7.17 9.97
N MET A 49 -12.19 7.56 10.67
CA MET A 49 -10.88 6.94 10.46
C MET A 49 -10.93 5.47 10.86
N LEU A 50 -10.47 4.60 9.97
CA LEU A 50 -10.43 3.16 10.19
C LEU A 50 -9.00 2.67 10.26
N LYS A 51 -8.74 1.80 11.24
CA LYS A 51 -7.49 1.05 11.30
C LYS A 51 -7.51 -0.05 10.24
N GLY A 52 -6.38 -0.29 9.60
CA GLY A 52 -6.23 -1.40 8.65
C GLY A 52 -6.50 -1.05 7.20
N VAL A 53 -6.84 0.19 6.90
CA VAL A 53 -6.99 0.66 5.52
C VAL A 53 -5.62 0.65 4.82
N ALA A 54 -5.60 0.34 3.53
CA ALA A 54 -4.36 0.35 2.74
C ALA A 54 -3.69 1.72 2.73
N ASP A 55 -2.38 1.73 2.52
CA ASP A 55 -1.58 2.96 2.51
C ASP A 55 -2.00 3.92 1.40
N THR A 56 -2.41 3.39 0.25
CA THR A 56 -2.73 4.20 -0.94
C THR A 56 -3.94 3.64 -1.66
N LEU A 57 -4.61 4.52 -2.40
CA LEU A 57 -5.71 4.14 -3.29
C LEU A 57 -5.45 4.70 -4.69
N LEU A 58 -5.74 3.90 -5.70
CA LEU A 58 -5.79 4.33 -7.09
C LEU A 58 -7.24 4.23 -7.57
N LEU A 59 -7.85 5.38 -7.81
CA LEU A 59 -9.27 5.47 -8.17
C LEU A 59 -9.46 5.45 -9.70
N VAL A 60 -8.83 4.49 -10.35
CA VAL A 60 -8.96 4.28 -11.80
C VAL A 60 -9.49 2.88 -12.02
N PRO A 61 -10.67 2.73 -12.65
CA PRO A 61 -11.19 1.40 -12.97
C PRO A 61 -10.44 0.80 -14.15
N ALA A 62 -10.04 -0.45 -14.01
CA ALA A 62 -9.40 -1.22 -15.08
C ALA A 62 -9.47 -2.70 -14.75
N GLN A 63 -9.27 -3.55 -15.72
CA GLN A 63 -9.20 -5.00 -15.56
C GLN A 63 -10.41 -5.60 -14.82
N GLY A 64 -11.58 -4.95 -14.94
CA GLY A 64 -12.79 -5.38 -14.25
C GLY A 64 -12.89 -4.97 -12.80
N PHE A 65 -11.93 -4.21 -12.28
CA PHE A 65 -11.93 -3.69 -10.92
C PHE A 65 -12.31 -2.21 -10.89
N HIS A 66 -12.89 -1.77 -9.79
CA HIS A 66 -13.24 -0.35 -9.61
C HIS A 66 -12.03 0.51 -9.27
N GLY A 67 -10.99 -0.08 -8.72
CA GLY A 67 -9.76 0.60 -8.35
C GLY A 67 -8.81 -0.34 -7.64
N LEU A 68 -7.63 0.18 -7.29
CA LEU A 68 -6.62 -0.55 -6.52
C LEU A 68 -6.47 0.03 -5.13
N ALA A 69 -6.30 -0.86 -4.17
CA ALA A 69 -5.86 -0.50 -2.82
C ALA A 69 -4.47 -1.12 -2.65
N ILE A 70 -3.46 -0.30 -2.42
CA ILE A 70 -2.07 -0.76 -2.40
C ILE A 70 -1.46 -0.50 -1.03
N GLU A 71 -1.00 -1.58 -0.42
CA GLU A 71 -0.27 -1.57 0.85
C GLU A 71 1.21 -1.77 0.56
N PHE A 72 2.07 -0.96 1.18
CA PHE A 72 3.52 -1.06 0.99
C PHE A 72 4.15 -1.73 2.20
N LYS A 73 4.87 -2.80 1.95
CA LYS A 73 5.61 -3.54 2.98
C LYS A 73 6.95 -3.96 2.42
N LYS A 74 8.03 -3.50 3.04
CA LYS A 74 9.36 -3.91 2.60
C LYS A 74 9.82 -5.10 3.42
N GLU A 75 10.29 -6.14 2.76
CA GLU A 75 10.88 -7.28 3.44
C GLU A 75 12.22 -6.87 4.06
N ASP A 76 12.36 -7.15 5.36
CA ASP A 76 13.65 -7.09 6.02
C ASP A 76 14.32 -8.44 5.88
N LYS A 77 15.49 -8.46 5.26
CA LYS A 77 16.32 -9.65 5.17
C LYS A 77 17.42 -9.54 6.19
N ASP A 78 17.39 -10.43 7.17
CA ASP A 78 18.49 -10.59 8.11
C ASP A 78 19.41 -11.72 7.66
N TYR A 79 20.66 -11.65 8.10
CA TYR A 79 21.65 -12.66 7.80
C TYR A 79 22.12 -13.29 9.11
N ASP A 80 22.32 -14.61 9.10
CA ASP A 80 22.90 -15.30 10.25
C ASP A 80 24.42 -15.07 10.29
N ILE A 81 25.08 -15.66 11.30
CA ILE A 81 26.52 -15.50 11.48
C ILE A 81 27.33 -16.04 10.32
N ASP A 82 26.80 -16.99 9.57
CA ASP A 82 27.45 -17.60 8.41
C ASP A 82 27.12 -16.87 7.10
N GLY A 83 26.38 -15.78 7.17
CA GLY A 83 26.00 -14.99 6.00
C GLY A 83 24.79 -15.52 5.24
N ASN A 84 24.10 -16.52 5.78
CA ASN A 84 22.88 -17.05 5.17
C ASN A 84 21.68 -16.16 5.48
N ILE A 85 20.79 -15.99 4.52
CA ILE A 85 19.59 -15.21 4.72
C ILE A 85 18.67 -15.93 5.71
N ILE A 86 18.39 -15.27 6.83
CA ILE A 86 17.33 -15.70 7.73
C ILE A 86 16.03 -15.17 7.15
N ILE A 87 15.16 -16.10 6.75
CA ILE A 87 13.82 -15.70 6.32
C ILE A 87 13.08 -15.26 7.58
N GLU A 88 12.95 -13.95 7.74
CA GLU A 88 12.15 -13.43 8.82
C GLU A 88 10.69 -13.80 8.66
N LYS A 89 9.99 -13.79 9.79
CA LYS A 89 8.56 -14.03 9.84
C LYS A 89 7.87 -13.25 8.74
N LYS A 90 7.06 -13.94 7.96
CA LYS A 90 6.18 -13.31 6.99
C LYS A 90 5.54 -12.08 7.61
N THR A 91 5.56 -10.99 6.89
CA THR A 91 4.92 -9.76 7.32
C THR A 91 3.48 -10.08 7.74
N TYR A 92 3.24 -9.94 9.01
CA TYR A 92 1.96 -10.30 9.60
C TYR A 92 0.92 -9.27 9.20
N GLN A 93 -0.15 -9.75 8.54
CA GLN A 93 -1.28 -8.89 8.27
C GLN A 93 -2.18 -8.89 9.50
N GLU A 94 -2.36 -7.72 10.10
CA GLU A 94 -3.22 -7.57 11.27
C GLU A 94 -4.67 -7.89 10.92
N LYS A 95 -5.46 -8.23 11.95
CA LYS A 95 -6.86 -8.60 11.80
C LYS A 95 -7.65 -7.51 11.06
N GLU A 96 -7.44 -6.26 11.40
CA GLU A 96 -8.12 -5.12 10.79
C GLU A 96 -7.77 -4.98 9.31
N GLN A 97 -6.52 -5.23 8.94
CA GLN A 97 -6.10 -5.21 7.53
C GLN A 97 -6.81 -6.28 6.73
N LYS A 98 -6.91 -7.49 7.28
CA LYS A 98 -7.62 -8.61 6.63
C LYS A 98 -9.10 -8.31 6.46
N GLU A 99 -9.73 -7.76 7.48
CA GLU A 99 -11.15 -7.41 7.43
C GLU A 99 -11.41 -6.33 6.38
N TRP A 100 -10.58 -5.31 6.33
CA TRP A 100 -10.70 -4.25 5.34
C TRP A 100 -10.46 -4.77 3.92
N GLN A 101 -9.44 -5.61 3.74
CA GLN A 101 -9.17 -6.25 2.46
C GLN A 101 -10.39 -7.02 1.96
N LYS A 102 -11.00 -7.84 2.80
CA LYS A 102 -12.20 -8.59 2.44
C LYS A 102 -13.35 -7.67 2.03
N ALA A 103 -13.53 -6.58 2.76
CA ALA A 103 -14.60 -5.63 2.48
C ALA A 103 -14.46 -4.98 1.10
N VAL A 104 -13.25 -4.52 0.76
CA VAL A 104 -13.03 -3.85 -0.53
C VAL A 104 -13.02 -4.85 -1.68
N GLU A 105 -12.47 -6.05 -1.47
CA GLU A 105 -12.51 -7.09 -2.50
C GLU A 105 -13.94 -7.54 -2.81
N ALA A 106 -14.81 -7.57 -1.81
CA ALA A 106 -16.22 -7.88 -2.01
C ALA A 106 -16.93 -6.82 -2.87
N GLN A 107 -16.42 -5.60 -2.91
CA GLN A 107 -16.93 -4.51 -3.74
C GLN A 107 -16.16 -4.35 -5.05
N ASN A 108 -15.40 -5.37 -5.41
CA ASN A 108 -14.66 -5.44 -6.67
C ASN A 108 -13.53 -4.41 -6.79
N TYR A 109 -12.88 -4.12 -5.69
CA TYR A 109 -11.59 -3.44 -5.68
C TYR A 109 -10.49 -4.48 -5.54
N LYS A 110 -9.34 -4.23 -6.13
CA LYS A 110 -8.21 -5.13 -5.98
C LYS A 110 -7.28 -4.63 -4.89
N TYR A 111 -6.97 -5.49 -3.94
CA TYR A 111 -6.04 -5.21 -2.85
C TYR A 111 -4.70 -5.88 -3.16
N VAL A 112 -3.61 -5.13 -3.10
CA VAL A 112 -2.28 -5.65 -3.43
C VAL A 112 -1.28 -5.17 -2.39
N VAL A 113 -0.38 -6.07 -1.97
CA VAL A 113 0.76 -5.72 -1.14
C VAL A 113 1.99 -5.63 -2.03
N ILE A 114 2.68 -4.51 -1.97
CA ILE A 114 3.87 -4.23 -2.77
C ILE A 114 5.09 -4.18 -1.84
N ARG A 115 6.10 -4.97 -2.15
CA ARG A 115 7.31 -5.08 -1.34
C ARG A 115 8.53 -4.43 -1.96
N ASP A 116 8.53 -4.26 -3.28
CA ASP A 116 9.61 -3.60 -3.98
C ASP A 116 9.10 -2.88 -5.23
N ARG A 117 9.99 -2.15 -5.88
CA ARG A 117 9.64 -1.35 -7.04
C ARG A 117 9.26 -2.19 -8.24
N ASP A 118 9.89 -3.35 -8.42
CA ASP A 118 9.58 -4.23 -9.55
C ASP A 118 8.16 -4.77 -9.45
N GLU A 119 7.72 -5.14 -8.25
CA GLU A 119 6.34 -5.57 -8.03
C GLU A 119 5.35 -4.46 -8.38
N PHE A 120 5.66 -3.23 -8.02
CA PHE A 120 4.82 -2.09 -8.35
C PHE A 120 4.74 -1.87 -9.86
N ASP A 121 5.88 -1.89 -10.53
CA ASP A 121 5.93 -1.69 -11.99
C ASP A 121 5.14 -2.78 -12.72
N GLN A 122 5.26 -4.02 -12.30
CA GLN A 122 4.50 -5.14 -12.88
C GLN A 122 2.99 -4.97 -12.65
N LEU A 123 2.60 -4.52 -11.47
CA LEU A 123 1.19 -4.27 -11.15
C LEU A 123 0.61 -3.20 -12.07
N ILE A 124 1.29 -2.08 -12.20
CA ILE A 124 0.81 -0.96 -13.02
C ILE A 124 0.82 -1.33 -14.50
N ASP A 125 1.86 -2.02 -14.98
CA ASP A 125 1.92 -2.51 -16.37
C ASP A 125 0.72 -3.39 -16.70
N TRP A 126 0.39 -4.28 -15.78
CA TRP A 126 -0.79 -5.14 -15.95
C TRP A 126 -2.09 -4.34 -15.87
N TYR A 127 -2.20 -3.45 -14.90
CA TYR A 127 -3.47 -2.76 -14.61
C TYR A 127 -3.79 -1.70 -15.65
N LEU A 128 -2.83 -0.87 -16.00
CA LEU A 128 -3.04 0.29 -16.91
C LEU A 128 -2.35 0.13 -18.27
N GLY A 129 -1.46 -0.83 -18.42
CA GLY A 129 -0.63 -0.98 -19.60
C GLY A 129 0.77 -0.42 -19.40
N LYS A 130 1.68 -0.77 -20.31
CA LYS A 130 3.07 -0.30 -20.25
C LYS A 130 3.18 1.10 -20.81
N ARG A 131 3.93 1.93 -20.09
CA ARG A 131 4.21 3.29 -20.51
C ARG A 131 5.64 3.65 -20.10
N TYR A 132 6.38 4.18 -21.02
CA TYR A 132 7.78 4.54 -20.82
C TYR A 132 8.01 6.02 -21.09
#